data_48567fbc35393f57e5958510dbac239f
#
_entry.id   48567fbc35393f57e5958510dbac239f
#
_cell.length_a   1.000
_cell.length_b   1.000
_cell.length_c   1.000
_cell.angle_alpha   90.00
_cell.angle_beta   90.00
_cell.angle_gamma   90.00
#
_symmetry.space_group_name_H-M   'P 1'
#
loop_
_entity.id
_entity.type
_entity.pdbx_description
1 polymer ?
#
loop_
_entity_poly.entity_id
_entity_poly.type
_entity_poly.pdbx_seq_one_letter_code
_entity_poly.pdbx_strand_id
1 'polypeptide(L)'
;APDYGWRLPLQPPNNSLEGERSVSRPLLRNGRIIFTSLIPTDNICGFGGRSWLMELDAYTGGRYADPVLDTNNDGLINELDTVLYIDGEYYPISGRGSDEIIKTPGVISKGSLEYKYTSGSSGTVGVITEKGDDGGDIGRQSWRQLQ
;
A
#
# COMPACT_ATOMS: atom_id res chain seq x y z
N ALA A 1 24.55 15.45 -9.46
CA ALA A 1 24.87 14.02 -9.55
C ALA A 1 23.63 13.29 -10.07
N PRO A 2 23.75 12.28 -10.94
CA PRO A 2 22.60 11.50 -11.33
C PRO A 2 22.05 10.78 -10.09
N ASP A 3 20.74 10.92 -9.86
CA ASP A 3 20.06 10.22 -8.78
C ASP A 3 19.89 8.76 -9.17
N TYR A 4 20.49 7.86 -8.40
CA TYR A 4 20.43 6.42 -8.65
C TYR A 4 19.23 5.73 -7.99
N GLY A 5 18.28 6.50 -7.45
CA GLY A 5 17.09 6.00 -6.79
C GLY A 5 16.68 6.87 -5.61
N TRP A 6 15.69 6.41 -4.89
CA TRP A 6 15.14 7.06 -3.71
C TRP A 6 15.22 6.13 -2.49
N ARG A 7 15.11 6.70 -1.31
CA ARG A 7 14.96 5.97 -0.06
C ARG A 7 13.88 6.61 0.80
N LEU A 8 13.12 5.80 1.48
CA LEU A 8 12.11 6.22 2.43
C LEU A 8 12.56 5.80 3.84
N PRO A 9 12.84 6.74 4.76
CA PRO A 9 12.97 6.42 6.16
C PRO A 9 11.61 5.97 6.72
N LEU A 10 11.56 4.79 7.34
CA LEU A 10 10.37 4.30 8.04
C LEU A 10 10.40 4.88 9.46
N GLN A 11 9.97 6.12 9.58
CA GLN A 11 10.02 6.86 10.83
C GLN A 11 8.81 7.80 10.94
N PRO A 12 8.06 7.75 12.03
CA PRO A 12 6.93 8.65 12.22
C PRO A 12 7.37 10.11 12.29
N PRO A 13 6.47 11.06 11.97
CA PRO A 13 6.78 12.49 11.95
C PRO A 13 7.30 13.07 13.28
N ASN A 14 6.96 12.42 14.40
CA ASN A 14 7.41 12.81 15.74
C ASN A 14 8.86 12.34 16.07
N ASN A 15 9.55 11.75 15.10
CA ASN A 15 10.89 11.18 15.25
C ASN A 15 11.03 10.08 16.33
N SER A 16 9.93 9.46 16.77
CA SER A 16 10.02 8.32 17.68
C SER A 16 10.56 7.10 16.92
N LEU A 17 11.48 6.37 17.56
CA LEU A 17 12.02 5.14 17.00
C LEU A 17 11.18 3.96 17.51
N GLU A 18 10.15 3.61 16.74
CA GLU A 18 9.24 2.50 17.08
C GLU A 18 9.69 1.16 16.52
N GLY A 19 10.84 1.14 15.86
CA GLY A 19 11.38 -0.08 15.24
C GLY A 19 10.61 -0.52 14.00
N GLU A 20 9.96 0.41 13.30
CA GLU A 20 9.27 0.14 12.05
C GLU A 20 10.23 -0.43 11.01
N ARG A 21 9.81 -1.51 10.34
CA ARG A 21 10.63 -2.20 9.35
C ARG A 21 9.78 -2.89 8.30
N SER A 22 10.30 -3.02 7.09
CA SER A 22 9.70 -3.84 6.04
C SER A 22 10.44 -5.18 5.97
N VAL A 23 9.68 -6.28 6.09
CA VAL A 23 10.21 -7.65 6.06
C VAL A 23 9.54 -8.50 4.98
N SER A 24 8.48 -8.00 4.37
CA SER A 24 7.76 -8.67 3.30
C SER A 24 8.28 -8.22 1.94
N ARG A 25 8.15 -9.07 0.93
CA ARG A 25 8.54 -8.70 -0.43
C ARG A 25 7.61 -7.62 -0.97
N PRO A 26 8.13 -6.53 -1.54
CA PRO A 26 7.32 -5.54 -2.21
C PRO A 26 6.73 -6.10 -3.51
N LEU A 27 5.62 -5.52 -3.94
CA LEU A 27 5.01 -5.74 -5.24
C LEU A 27 5.22 -4.50 -6.11
N LEU A 28 5.52 -4.71 -7.38
CA LEU A 28 5.51 -3.64 -8.38
C LEU A 28 4.29 -3.86 -9.28
N ARG A 29 3.37 -2.91 -9.28
CA ARG A 29 2.15 -2.94 -10.11
C ARG A 29 1.81 -1.55 -10.60
N ASN A 30 1.51 -1.42 -11.88
CA ASN A 30 1.03 -0.18 -12.49
C ASN A 30 1.89 1.05 -12.15
N GLY A 31 3.22 0.89 -12.16
CA GLY A 31 4.16 1.96 -11.78
C GLY A 31 4.22 2.26 -10.28
N ARG A 32 3.51 1.50 -9.43
CA ARG A 32 3.45 1.64 -7.98
C ARG A 32 4.26 0.56 -7.29
N ILE A 33 5.03 0.95 -6.30
CA ILE A 33 5.63 0.01 -5.35
C ILE A 33 4.74 -0.11 -4.12
N ILE A 34 4.33 -1.35 -3.85
CA ILE A 34 3.42 -1.69 -2.77
C ILE A 34 4.22 -2.54 -1.79
N PHE A 35 4.27 -2.12 -0.54
CA PHE A 35 4.97 -2.87 0.49
C PHE A 35 4.28 -2.72 1.84
N THR A 36 4.52 -3.66 2.73
CA THR A 36 4.06 -3.59 4.11
C THR A 36 5.23 -3.32 5.04
N SER A 37 5.02 -2.44 6.02
CA SER A 37 5.89 -2.30 7.17
C SER A 37 5.21 -2.90 8.40
N LEU A 38 5.98 -3.22 9.41
CA LEU A 38 5.49 -3.64 10.72
C LEU A 38 6.19 -2.83 11.82
N ILE A 39 5.42 -2.55 12.86
CA ILE A 39 5.88 -1.93 14.10
C ILE A 39 5.59 -2.93 15.20
N PRO A 40 6.62 -3.55 15.82
CA PRO A 40 6.42 -4.54 16.86
C PRO A 40 5.84 -3.91 18.13
N THR A 41 5.14 -4.71 18.92
CA THR A 41 4.66 -4.31 20.25
C THR A 41 5.20 -5.24 21.32
N ASP A 42 5.44 -4.70 22.50
CA ASP A 42 5.81 -5.47 23.69
C ASP A 42 4.60 -6.09 24.40
N ASN A 43 3.39 -5.84 23.91
CA ASN A 43 2.17 -6.40 24.45
C ASN A 43 2.06 -7.90 24.15
N ILE A 44 2.29 -8.75 25.14
CA ILE A 44 2.27 -10.20 25.02
C ILE A 44 0.88 -10.74 24.62
N CYS A 45 -0.18 -10.01 24.97
CA CYS A 45 -1.56 -10.36 24.62
C CYS A 45 -2.03 -9.77 23.29
N GLY A 46 -1.17 -9.00 22.62
CA GLY A 46 -1.45 -8.39 21.32
C GLY A 46 -1.12 -9.34 20.17
N PHE A 47 -1.47 -8.92 18.97
CA PHE A 47 -1.22 -9.66 17.73
C PHE A 47 0.18 -9.38 17.13
N GLY A 48 1.16 -9.07 17.99
CA GLY A 48 2.56 -8.89 17.60
C GLY A 48 2.92 -7.47 17.16
N GLY A 49 1.95 -6.57 16.97
CA GLY A 49 2.19 -5.19 16.58
C GLY A 49 1.13 -4.63 15.65
N ARG A 50 1.49 -3.55 14.99
CA ARG A 50 0.70 -2.87 13.96
C ARG A 50 1.49 -2.79 12.65
N SER A 51 0.82 -2.44 11.57
CA SER A 51 1.42 -2.41 10.23
C SER A 51 0.91 -1.23 9.42
N TRP A 52 1.65 -0.92 8.36
CA TRP A 52 1.19 -0.07 7.27
C TRP A 52 1.26 -0.85 5.96
N LEU A 53 0.23 -0.72 5.14
CA LEU A 53 0.33 -0.98 3.71
C LEU A 53 0.65 0.34 3.04
N MET A 54 1.82 0.40 2.42
CA MET A 54 2.32 1.59 1.74
C MET A 54 2.27 1.40 0.23
N GLU A 55 1.89 2.48 -0.46
CA GLU A 55 1.83 2.52 -1.91
C GLU A 55 2.39 3.82 -2.43
N LEU A 56 3.49 3.74 -3.15
CA LEU A 56 4.26 4.89 -3.62
C LEU A 56 4.54 4.77 -5.11
N ASP A 57 4.74 5.90 -5.75
CA ASP A 57 5.28 5.92 -7.11
C ASP A 57 6.66 5.25 -7.15
N ALA A 58 6.82 4.27 -8.03
CA ALA A 58 8.01 3.45 -8.07
C ALA A 58 9.25 4.23 -8.55
N TYR A 59 9.07 5.30 -9.31
CA TYR A 59 10.16 6.09 -9.86
C TYR A 59 10.62 7.19 -8.91
N THR A 60 9.67 7.85 -8.26
CA THR A 60 9.96 9.01 -7.41
C THR A 60 10.03 8.68 -5.93
N GLY A 61 9.40 7.56 -5.50
CA GLY A 61 9.22 7.22 -4.10
C GLY A 61 8.24 8.14 -3.37
N GLY A 62 7.55 9.00 -4.10
CA GLY A 62 6.58 9.94 -3.58
C GLY A 62 5.15 9.40 -3.59
N ARG A 63 4.24 10.20 -3.01
CA ARG A 63 2.80 9.97 -3.14
C ARG A 63 2.33 10.32 -4.55
N TYR A 64 1.23 9.74 -4.96
CA TYR A 64 0.53 10.14 -6.18
C TYR A 64 -0.20 11.48 -5.98
N ALA A 65 -0.37 12.22 -7.09
CA ALA A 65 -1.17 13.44 -7.10
C ALA A 65 -2.67 13.13 -6.97
N ASP A 66 -3.10 12.04 -7.61
CA ASP A 66 -4.47 11.56 -7.57
C ASP A 66 -4.66 10.47 -6.52
N PRO A 67 -5.87 10.30 -5.96
CA PRO A 67 -6.19 9.19 -5.06
C PRO A 67 -5.97 7.83 -5.74
N VAL A 68 -5.39 6.91 -4.99
CA VAL A 68 -5.20 5.52 -5.42
C VAL A 68 -5.92 4.54 -4.50
N LEU A 69 -6.21 4.94 -3.26
CA LEU A 69 -6.86 4.14 -2.22
C LEU A 69 -8.30 4.61 -2.02
N ASP A 70 -9.24 3.68 -1.99
CA ASP A 70 -10.62 3.93 -1.55
C ASP A 70 -10.61 4.11 -0.02
N THR A 71 -10.67 5.36 0.42
CA THR A 71 -10.55 5.71 1.84
C THR A 71 -11.89 5.74 2.56
N ASN A 72 -12.97 6.01 1.82
CA ASN A 72 -14.33 6.09 2.33
C ASN A 72 -15.12 4.76 2.18
N ASN A 73 -14.55 3.76 1.47
CA ASN A 73 -15.11 2.45 1.17
C ASN A 73 -16.43 2.49 0.38
N ASP A 74 -16.57 3.46 -0.52
CA ASP A 74 -17.73 3.57 -1.42
C ASP A 74 -17.57 2.74 -2.71
N GLY A 75 -16.39 2.18 -2.93
CA GLY A 75 -16.05 1.38 -4.11
C GLY A 75 -15.67 2.20 -5.34
N LEU A 76 -15.50 3.51 -5.17
CA LEU A 76 -15.03 4.44 -6.20
C LEU A 76 -13.70 5.03 -5.78
N ILE A 77 -12.87 5.41 -6.73
CA ILE A 77 -11.64 6.15 -6.47
C ILE A 77 -11.79 7.53 -7.11
N ASN A 78 -11.95 8.55 -6.29
CA ASN A 78 -12.22 9.90 -6.75
C ASN A 78 -11.70 10.95 -5.73
N GLU A 79 -12.04 12.22 -5.93
CA GLU A 79 -11.59 13.32 -5.06
C GLU A 79 -12.05 13.20 -3.60
N LEU A 80 -13.10 12.42 -3.32
CA LEU A 80 -13.58 12.18 -1.95
C LEU A 80 -12.63 11.30 -1.14
N ASP A 81 -11.67 10.67 -1.82
CA ASP A 81 -10.61 9.87 -1.19
C ASP A 81 -9.37 10.70 -0.81
N THR A 82 -9.39 12.00 -1.03
CA THR A 82 -8.35 12.92 -0.56
C THR A 82 -8.64 13.34 0.88
N VAL A 83 -7.99 12.67 1.84
CA VAL A 83 -8.31 12.83 3.27
C VAL A 83 -7.19 13.47 4.09
N LEU A 84 -6.00 13.61 3.54
CA LEU A 84 -4.86 14.21 4.24
C LEU A 84 -4.89 15.73 4.08
N TYR A 85 -5.19 16.46 5.16
CA TYR A 85 -5.25 17.93 5.16
C TYR A 85 -3.93 18.53 5.63
N ILE A 86 -3.26 19.30 4.75
CA ILE A 86 -2.00 19.96 5.06
C ILE A 86 -2.05 21.38 4.47
N ASP A 87 -1.76 22.38 5.28
CA ASP A 87 -1.62 23.79 4.86
C ASP A 87 -2.80 24.36 4.04
N GLY A 88 -4.02 23.91 4.35
CA GLY A 88 -5.23 24.41 3.69
C GLY A 88 -5.69 23.58 2.49
N GLU A 89 -4.97 22.54 2.12
CA GLU A 89 -5.29 21.68 0.97
C GLU A 89 -5.45 20.21 1.37
N TYR A 90 -6.26 19.49 0.60
CA TYR A 90 -6.45 18.05 0.75
C TYR A 90 -5.55 17.27 -0.21
N TYR A 91 -4.98 16.20 0.30
CA TYR A 91 -4.08 15.33 -0.46
C TYR A 91 -4.47 13.87 -0.33
N PRO A 92 -4.20 13.05 -1.36
CA PRO A 92 -4.33 11.60 -1.25
C PRO A 92 -3.30 11.03 -0.26
N ILE A 93 -3.66 9.93 0.37
CA ILE A 93 -2.74 9.20 1.26
C ILE A 93 -1.97 8.16 0.46
N SER A 94 -0.79 7.80 0.97
CA SER A 94 0.10 6.78 0.39
C SER A 94 0.18 5.51 1.23
N GLY A 95 -0.63 5.41 2.26
CA GLY A 95 -0.62 4.23 3.11
C GLY A 95 -1.86 4.10 3.97
N ARG A 96 -2.16 2.85 4.35
CA ARG A 96 -3.25 2.49 5.24
C ARG A 96 -2.72 1.69 6.42
N GLY A 97 -3.03 2.17 7.63
CA GLY A 97 -2.65 1.51 8.88
C GLY A 97 -3.51 0.29 9.19
N SER A 98 -2.94 -0.65 9.93
CA SER A 98 -3.62 -1.81 10.51
C SER A 98 -3.14 -2.02 11.94
N ASP A 99 -4.07 -2.32 12.85
CA ASP A 99 -3.77 -2.60 14.27
C ASP A 99 -3.21 -4.01 14.51
N GLU A 100 -2.85 -4.69 13.42
CA GLU A 100 -2.25 -6.01 13.43
C GLU A 100 -1.12 -6.10 12.39
N ILE A 101 -0.29 -7.14 12.48
CA ILE A 101 0.75 -7.36 11.48
C ILE A 101 0.11 -7.97 10.23
N ILE A 102 0.27 -7.28 9.11
CA ILE A 102 -0.12 -7.78 7.78
C ILE A 102 1.12 -8.05 6.94
N LYS A 103 0.98 -8.99 6.00
CA LYS A 103 2.02 -9.31 5.01
C LYS A 103 1.62 -8.79 3.63
N THR A 104 2.53 -8.96 2.67
CA THR A 104 2.26 -8.65 1.26
C THR A 104 0.88 -9.18 0.85
N PRO A 105 -0.01 -8.32 0.34
CA PRO A 105 -1.35 -8.71 -0.03
C PRO A 105 -1.39 -9.60 -1.27
N GLY A 106 -2.42 -10.43 -1.37
CA GLY A 106 -2.85 -10.99 -2.65
C GLY A 106 -3.65 -9.96 -3.42
N VAL A 107 -3.44 -9.83 -4.74
CA VAL A 107 -4.11 -8.81 -5.57
C VAL A 107 -5.02 -9.47 -6.58
N ILE A 108 -6.25 -8.98 -6.68
CA ILE A 108 -7.22 -9.36 -7.70
C ILE A 108 -7.67 -8.09 -8.42
N SER A 109 -7.51 -8.06 -9.75
CA SER A 109 -7.96 -6.94 -10.57
C SER A 109 -9.35 -7.23 -11.15
N LYS A 110 -10.19 -6.20 -11.16
CA LYS A 110 -11.52 -6.25 -11.78
C LYS A 110 -11.86 -4.89 -12.39
N GLY A 111 -11.82 -4.80 -13.72
CA GLY A 111 -12.00 -3.53 -14.42
C GLY A 111 -10.91 -2.52 -14.02
N SER A 112 -11.31 -1.31 -13.71
CA SER A 112 -10.42 -0.23 -13.25
C SER A 112 -10.07 -0.29 -11.76
N LEU A 113 -10.43 -1.36 -11.05
CA LEU A 113 -10.16 -1.53 -9.63
C LEU A 113 -9.27 -2.73 -9.36
N GLU A 114 -8.47 -2.62 -8.31
CA GLU A 114 -7.73 -3.70 -7.69
C GLU A 114 -8.19 -3.90 -6.24
N TYR A 115 -8.30 -5.16 -5.84
CA TYR A 115 -8.64 -5.56 -4.49
C TYR A 115 -7.43 -6.25 -3.88
N LYS A 116 -6.91 -5.66 -2.81
CA LYS A 116 -5.79 -6.22 -2.05
C LYS A 116 -6.30 -6.95 -0.83
N TYR A 117 -6.13 -8.25 -0.83
CA TYR A 117 -6.50 -9.13 0.29
C TYR A 117 -5.30 -9.26 1.21
N THR A 118 -5.45 -8.78 2.43
CA THR A 118 -4.44 -8.89 3.48
C THR A 118 -4.82 -9.97 4.48
N SER A 119 -3.84 -10.72 4.96
CA SER A 119 -4.01 -11.62 6.10
C SER A 119 -3.31 -11.02 7.32
N GLY A 120 -4.06 -10.85 8.38
CA GLY A 120 -3.59 -10.29 9.63
C GLY A 120 -3.10 -11.36 10.62
N SER A 121 -2.25 -10.96 11.54
CA SER A 121 -1.74 -11.82 12.61
C SER A 121 -2.81 -12.28 13.61
N SER A 122 -3.94 -11.60 13.65
CA SER A 122 -5.13 -12.03 14.43
C SER A 122 -5.94 -13.15 13.76
N GLY A 123 -5.61 -13.49 12.50
CA GLY A 123 -6.36 -14.43 11.67
C GLY A 123 -7.47 -13.77 10.85
N THR A 124 -7.54 -12.45 10.83
CA THR A 124 -8.50 -11.70 10.02
C THR A 124 -8.05 -11.61 8.56
N VAL A 125 -9.01 -11.43 7.67
CA VAL A 125 -8.79 -11.11 6.27
C VAL A 125 -9.33 -9.71 6.01
N GLY A 126 -8.45 -8.80 5.60
CA GLY A 126 -8.83 -7.45 5.18
C GLY A 126 -8.91 -7.34 3.66
N VAL A 127 -9.69 -6.39 3.18
CA VAL A 127 -9.76 -6.02 1.77
C VAL A 127 -9.54 -4.53 1.65
N ILE A 128 -8.62 -4.14 0.77
CA ILE A 128 -8.36 -2.73 0.43
C ILE A 128 -8.66 -2.58 -1.05
N THR A 129 -9.56 -1.67 -1.38
CA THR A 129 -9.91 -1.33 -2.76
C THR A 129 -9.00 -0.21 -3.24
N GLU A 130 -8.52 -0.34 -4.46
CA GLU A 130 -7.59 0.61 -5.06
C GLU A 130 -7.86 0.82 -6.54
N LYS A 131 -7.29 1.90 -7.07
CA LYS A 131 -7.26 2.15 -8.49
C LYS A 131 -6.43 1.07 -9.19
N GLY A 132 -7.05 0.35 -10.10
CA GLY A 132 -6.40 -0.61 -10.98
C GLY A 132 -5.75 0.06 -12.18
N ASP A 133 -5.37 -0.75 -13.14
CA ASP A 133 -4.91 -0.27 -14.45
C ASP A 133 -6.13 0.13 -15.30
N ASP A 134 -6.06 1.26 -15.98
CA ASP A 134 -7.16 1.81 -16.81
C ASP A 134 -7.41 1.00 -18.12
N GLY A 135 -7.22 -0.32 -18.06
CA GLY A 135 -7.68 -1.22 -19.10
C GLY A 135 -6.65 -1.62 -20.15
N GLY A 136 -5.38 -1.57 -19.82
CA GLY A 136 -4.38 -2.30 -20.59
C GLY A 136 -4.61 -3.81 -20.42
N ASP A 137 -4.86 -4.50 -21.51
CA ASP A 137 -4.99 -5.96 -21.70
C ASP A 137 -5.17 -6.79 -20.42
N ILE A 138 -6.40 -6.84 -19.91
CA ILE A 138 -6.80 -7.79 -18.88
C ILE A 138 -7.05 -9.14 -19.60
N GLY A 139 -5.98 -9.70 -20.14
CA GLY A 139 -5.98 -11.01 -20.75
C GLY A 139 -5.22 -12.00 -19.89
N ARG A 140 -5.66 -13.25 -19.84
CA ARG A 140 -4.88 -14.35 -19.28
C ARG A 140 -3.57 -14.43 -20.07
N GLN A 141 -2.46 -13.97 -19.49
CA GLN A 141 -1.14 -14.19 -20.04
C GLN A 141 -0.75 -15.65 -19.78
N SER A 142 -0.76 -16.47 -20.84
CA SER A 142 -0.24 -17.82 -20.75
C SER A 142 1.23 -17.82 -21.13
N TRP A 143 2.07 -18.36 -20.26
CA TRP A 143 3.44 -18.69 -20.60
C TRP A 143 3.44 -19.91 -21.51
N ARG A 144 4.03 -19.79 -22.68
CA ARG A 144 4.34 -20.92 -23.53
C ARG A 144 5.85 -21.06 -23.61
N GLN A 145 6.36 -22.15 -23.06
CA GLN A 145 7.76 -22.49 -23.28
C GLN A 145 7.92 -22.89 -24.74
N LEU A 146 8.74 -22.16 -25.48
CA LEU A 146 9.18 -22.57 -26.82
C LEU A 146 10.31 -23.59 -26.63
N GLN A 147 10.10 -24.81 -27.10
CA GLN A 147 11.15 -25.83 -27.23
C GLN A 147 11.92 -25.55 -28.50
#